data_da086ed6ac6805ad29ca043c737ad1d0
#
_entry.id   da086ed6ac6805ad29ca043c737ad1d0
#
_cell.length_a   1.000
_cell.length_b   1.000
_cell.length_c   1.000
_cell.angle_alpha   90.00
_cell.angle_beta   90.00
_cell.angle_gamma   90.00
#
_symmetry.space_group_name_H-M   'P 1'
#
loop_
_entity.id
_entity.type
_entity.pdbx_description
1 polymer ?
#
loop_
_entity_poly.entity_id
_entity_poly.type
_entity_poly.pdbx_seq_one_letter_code
_entity_poly.pdbx_strand_id
1 'polypeptide(L)'
;LVSACKAPTQTCCLAHISTQLAALGQGAPADLLFQSISGTEAANKSFGITLAMLREGREQVLEHHAQRTDVPWKGTNVMYFETGQGSALSAEAHCGVDQLTLEARAYGVARVFDPFLVNSVVGFIGPEYLYDERQIIRAGLEDHFMGKLLGLPMGCDVCYTNHAEADQNSADNLLLLLGAAGCNYFMGVPCSDDVMLNYQSTSYHDAIGVRKLLGLRPAPEFLAWLEDAGIYRDGEPVRLDAPARRQLLQGLESSLQGIA
;
A
#
# COMPACT_ATOMS: atom_id res chain seq x y z
N LEU A 1 -12.30 3.55 -14.34
CA LEU A 1 -13.19 3.30 -13.19
C LEU A 1 -13.12 4.48 -12.22
N VAL A 2 -11.93 4.80 -11.68
CA VAL A 2 -11.73 5.87 -10.67
C VAL A 2 -12.26 7.21 -11.18
N SER A 3 -11.87 7.64 -12.39
CA SER A 3 -12.35 8.87 -12.99
C SER A 3 -13.86 8.89 -13.21
N ALA A 4 -14.45 7.77 -13.63
CA ALA A 4 -15.88 7.65 -13.86
C ALA A 4 -16.70 7.75 -12.55
N CYS A 5 -16.22 7.14 -11.49
CA CYS A 5 -16.87 7.17 -10.17
C CYS A 5 -16.52 8.44 -9.38
N LYS A 6 -15.60 9.26 -9.87
CA LYS A 6 -15.09 10.45 -9.16
C LYS A 6 -14.58 10.13 -7.75
N ALA A 7 -14.08 8.91 -7.55
CA ALA A 7 -13.57 8.50 -6.25
C ALA A 7 -12.28 9.26 -5.92
N PRO A 8 -12.14 9.83 -4.72
CA PRO A 8 -10.94 10.56 -4.29
C PRO A 8 -9.84 9.57 -3.90
N THR A 9 -9.29 8.87 -4.88
CA THR A 9 -8.26 7.86 -4.70
C THR A 9 -7.21 7.97 -5.81
N GLN A 10 -6.04 7.40 -5.56
CA GLN A 10 -4.94 7.35 -6.51
C GLN A 10 -4.86 5.96 -7.15
N THR A 11 -4.45 5.94 -8.42
CA THR A 11 -4.17 4.70 -9.14
C THR A 11 -2.68 4.42 -9.11
N CYS A 12 -2.33 3.16 -8.81
CA CYS A 12 -0.96 2.66 -8.80
C CYS A 12 -0.92 1.25 -9.37
N CYS A 13 0.10 0.95 -10.14
CA CYS A 13 0.37 -0.40 -10.61
C CYS A 13 1.55 -0.96 -9.83
N LEU A 14 1.34 -2.07 -9.10
CA LEU A 14 2.40 -2.73 -8.34
C LEU A 14 3.26 -3.59 -9.28
N ALA A 15 4.10 -2.95 -10.05
CA ALA A 15 5.02 -3.59 -10.99
C ALA A 15 6.37 -2.87 -10.96
N HIS A 16 7.39 -3.48 -11.55
CA HIS A 16 8.69 -2.82 -11.71
C HIS A 16 8.55 -1.47 -12.41
N ILE A 17 9.30 -0.47 -11.96
CA ILE A 17 9.23 0.91 -12.47
C ILE A 17 9.26 1.01 -14.00
N SER A 18 10.10 0.24 -14.68
CA SER A 18 10.18 0.23 -16.15
C SER A 18 8.88 -0.22 -16.83
N THR A 19 8.17 -1.18 -16.22
CA THR A 19 6.88 -1.67 -16.72
C THR A 19 5.81 -0.60 -16.55
N GLN A 20 5.80 0.08 -15.41
CA GLN A 20 4.86 1.18 -15.15
C GLN A 20 5.07 2.35 -16.13
N LEU A 21 6.32 2.74 -16.37
CA LEU A 21 6.64 3.81 -17.32
C LEU A 21 6.31 3.42 -18.77
N ALA A 22 6.51 2.16 -19.15
CA ALA A 22 6.07 1.66 -20.44
C ALA A 22 4.54 1.72 -20.59
N ALA A 23 3.80 1.34 -19.55
CA ALA A 23 2.34 1.44 -19.52
C ALA A 23 1.87 2.90 -19.58
N LEU A 24 2.53 3.81 -18.86
CA LEU A 24 2.27 5.24 -18.89
C LEU A 24 2.45 5.80 -20.32
N GLY A 25 3.53 5.40 -21.01
CA GLY A 25 3.78 5.74 -22.40
C GLY A 25 2.74 5.21 -23.40
N GLN A 26 1.96 4.20 -23.00
CA GLN A 26 0.82 3.65 -23.75
C GLN A 26 -0.52 4.32 -23.37
N GLY A 27 -0.49 5.32 -22.50
CA GLY A 27 -1.68 6.05 -22.06
C GLY A 27 -2.39 5.46 -20.85
N ALA A 28 -1.77 4.49 -20.16
CA ALA A 28 -2.32 4.02 -18.87
C ALA A 28 -2.19 5.12 -17.80
N PRO A 29 -3.23 5.41 -17.02
CA PRO A 29 -3.13 6.41 -15.96
C PRO A 29 -2.24 5.90 -14.83
N ALA A 30 -1.38 6.77 -14.31
CA ALA A 30 -0.62 6.53 -13.09
C ALA A 30 -0.65 7.80 -12.22
N ASP A 31 -1.20 7.67 -11.02
CA ASP A 31 -1.17 8.74 -10.02
C ASP A 31 0.06 8.59 -9.12
N LEU A 32 0.41 7.36 -8.80
CA LEU A 32 1.59 7.01 -8.02
C LEU A 32 2.50 6.09 -8.83
N LEU A 33 3.80 6.24 -8.59
CA LEU A 33 4.84 5.38 -9.13
C LEU A 33 5.36 4.49 -8.01
N PHE A 34 5.12 3.20 -8.16
CA PHE A 34 5.52 2.17 -7.21
C PHE A 34 6.97 1.71 -7.47
N GLN A 35 7.69 1.42 -6.40
CA GLN A 35 8.90 0.59 -6.47
C GLN A 35 9.27 0.03 -5.10
N SER A 36 9.64 -1.25 -5.06
CA SER A 36 10.28 -1.85 -3.89
C SER A 36 11.72 -1.40 -3.79
N ILE A 37 12.15 -1.05 -2.59
CA ILE A 37 13.52 -0.63 -2.27
C ILE A 37 14.03 -1.38 -1.03
N SER A 38 15.34 -1.49 -0.90
CA SER A 38 16.01 -2.17 0.21
C SER A 38 17.24 -1.41 0.69
N GLY A 39 17.75 -1.78 1.84
CA GLY A 39 18.85 -1.11 2.53
C GLY A 39 20.25 -1.43 2.01
N THR A 40 20.42 -2.22 0.96
CA THR A 40 21.74 -2.47 0.33
C THR A 40 21.67 -2.25 -1.17
N GLU A 41 22.81 -1.82 -1.74
CA GLU A 41 22.96 -1.71 -3.19
C GLU A 41 22.83 -3.07 -3.88
N ALA A 42 23.33 -4.13 -3.24
CA ALA A 42 23.23 -5.49 -3.76
C ALA A 42 21.77 -5.94 -3.90
N ALA A 43 20.91 -5.69 -2.89
CA ALA A 43 19.50 -6.00 -2.96
C ALA A 43 18.79 -5.15 -4.02
N ASN A 44 19.03 -3.85 -4.06
CA ASN A 44 18.43 -2.98 -5.07
C ASN A 44 18.85 -3.36 -6.50
N LYS A 45 20.08 -3.81 -6.68
CA LYS A 45 20.55 -4.34 -7.96
C LYS A 45 19.84 -5.64 -8.34
N SER A 46 19.52 -6.52 -7.37
CA SER A 46 18.71 -7.72 -7.63
C SER A 46 17.28 -7.37 -8.03
N PHE A 47 16.72 -6.27 -7.52
CA PHE A 47 15.44 -5.71 -7.96
C PHE A 47 15.53 -4.98 -9.31
N GLY A 48 16.71 -4.82 -9.87
CA GLY A 48 16.91 -4.15 -11.16
C GLY A 48 16.75 -2.62 -11.11
N ILE A 49 16.92 -1.99 -9.96
CA ILE A 49 16.69 -0.56 -9.77
C ILE A 49 17.95 0.23 -9.43
N THR A 50 17.93 1.50 -9.80
CA THR A 50 18.95 2.51 -9.44
C THR A 50 18.30 3.82 -9.01
N LEU A 51 19.06 4.65 -8.29
CA LEU A 51 18.58 6.01 -7.94
C LEU A 51 18.28 6.87 -9.17
N ALA A 52 19.01 6.66 -10.26
CA ALA A 52 18.76 7.38 -11.51
C ALA A 52 17.36 7.02 -12.07
N MET A 53 17.03 5.73 -12.13
CA MET A 53 15.72 5.26 -12.59
C MET A 53 14.58 5.81 -11.72
N LEU A 54 14.77 5.86 -10.40
CA LEU A 54 13.76 6.41 -9.49
C LEU A 54 13.52 7.91 -9.76
N ARG A 55 14.58 8.69 -9.99
CA ARG A 55 14.48 10.13 -10.30
C ARG A 55 13.80 10.36 -11.64
N GLU A 56 14.27 9.69 -12.68
CA GLU A 56 13.70 9.79 -14.02
C GLU A 56 12.21 9.37 -14.03
N GLY A 57 11.88 8.26 -13.39
CA GLY A 57 10.50 7.80 -13.30
C GLY A 57 9.60 8.77 -12.54
N ARG A 58 10.09 9.36 -11.45
CA ARG A 58 9.36 10.40 -10.72
C ARG A 58 9.07 11.62 -11.60
N GLU A 59 10.05 12.08 -12.36
CA GLU A 59 9.90 13.22 -13.28
C GLU A 59 8.85 12.93 -14.36
N GLN A 60 8.87 11.76 -14.98
CA GLN A 60 7.89 11.35 -15.99
C GLN A 60 6.46 11.31 -15.43
N VAL A 61 6.27 10.80 -14.23
CA VAL A 61 4.93 10.77 -13.59
C VAL A 61 4.47 12.18 -13.25
N LEU A 62 5.35 13.05 -12.77
CA LEU A 62 5.01 14.46 -12.48
C LEU A 62 4.62 15.22 -13.77
N GLU A 63 5.32 15.00 -14.86
CA GLU A 63 4.96 15.58 -16.16
C GLU A 63 3.59 15.09 -16.64
N HIS A 64 3.32 13.79 -16.49
CA HIS A 64 2.01 13.22 -16.82
C HIS A 64 0.91 13.82 -15.92
N HIS A 65 1.13 13.94 -14.62
CA HIS A 65 0.20 14.57 -13.67
C HIS A 65 -0.14 16.01 -14.03
N ALA A 66 0.85 16.79 -14.46
CA ALA A 66 0.65 18.19 -14.82
C ALA A 66 -0.32 18.35 -16.01
N GLN A 67 -0.41 17.35 -16.87
CA GLN A 67 -1.27 17.36 -18.07
C GLN A 67 -2.69 16.84 -17.80
N ARG A 68 -2.91 16.11 -16.71
CA ARG A 68 -4.22 15.52 -16.38
C ARG A 68 -5.17 16.55 -15.80
N THR A 69 -6.43 16.52 -16.24
CA THR A 69 -7.52 17.37 -15.74
C THR A 69 -8.62 16.61 -15.02
N ASP A 70 -8.56 15.26 -15.06
CA ASP A 70 -9.59 14.34 -14.59
C ASP A 70 -9.40 13.91 -13.13
N VAL A 71 -8.28 14.27 -12.50
CA VAL A 71 -7.98 13.92 -11.11
C VAL A 71 -8.02 15.16 -10.20
N PRO A 72 -8.66 15.08 -9.05
CA PRO A 72 -8.73 16.19 -8.10
C PRO A 72 -7.41 16.45 -7.40
N TRP A 73 -6.57 15.41 -7.23
CA TRP A 73 -5.30 15.49 -6.54
C TRP A 73 -4.15 15.81 -7.51
N LYS A 74 -3.33 16.79 -7.16
CA LYS A 74 -2.16 17.22 -7.93
C LYS A 74 -0.94 17.44 -7.02
N GLY A 75 -0.71 16.51 -6.13
CA GLY A 75 0.48 16.51 -5.28
C GLY A 75 1.75 16.25 -6.08
N THR A 76 2.89 16.66 -5.51
CA THR A 76 4.23 16.39 -6.05
C THR A 76 4.89 15.16 -5.46
N ASN A 77 4.28 14.56 -4.44
CA ASN A 77 4.71 13.35 -3.77
C ASN A 77 4.09 12.12 -4.46
N VAL A 78 4.63 11.74 -5.60
CA VAL A 78 4.08 10.66 -6.45
C VAL A 78 4.70 9.28 -6.20
N MET A 79 5.71 9.19 -5.32
CA MET A 79 6.39 7.92 -5.10
C MET A 79 5.66 7.07 -4.04
N TYR A 80 5.44 5.82 -4.37
CA TYR A 80 5.02 4.79 -3.45
C TYR A 80 6.13 3.76 -3.32
N PHE A 81 6.73 3.66 -2.14
CA PHE A 81 7.76 2.67 -1.88
C PHE A 81 7.23 1.52 -1.05
N GLU A 82 7.61 0.30 -1.44
CA GLU A 82 7.54 -0.85 -0.56
C GLU A 82 8.91 -1.21 -0.04
N THR A 83 8.94 -1.56 1.24
CA THR A 83 10.10 -2.01 1.98
C THR A 83 9.70 -3.19 2.85
N GLY A 84 10.59 -3.66 3.70
CA GLY A 84 10.27 -4.67 4.71
C GLY A 84 11.54 -5.28 5.27
N GLN A 85 11.56 -5.51 6.57
CA GLN A 85 12.61 -6.29 7.20
C GLN A 85 12.67 -7.68 6.54
N GLY A 86 13.86 -8.12 6.20
CA GLY A 86 14.05 -9.39 5.50
C GLY A 86 14.25 -9.29 3.99
N SER A 87 13.87 -8.19 3.34
CA SER A 87 13.98 -8.08 1.87
C SER A 87 15.39 -8.28 1.32
N ALA A 88 16.40 -7.73 1.98
CA ALA A 88 17.81 -7.93 1.60
C ALA A 88 18.32 -9.33 1.98
N LEU A 89 17.74 -9.96 2.98
CA LEU A 89 18.09 -11.31 3.42
C LEU A 89 17.62 -12.35 2.42
N SER A 90 16.40 -12.25 1.95
CA SER A 90 15.83 -13.18 0.96
C SER A 90 16.63 -13.21 -0.36
N ALA A 91 17.28 -12.10 -0.70
CA ALA A 91 18.17 -11.98 -1.84
C ALA A 91 19.63 -12.35 -1.52
N GLU A 92 19.91 -12.84 -0.30
CA GLU A 92 21.28 -13.04 0.22
C GLU A 92 22.17 -11.78 0.08
N ALA A 93 21.57 -10.61 0.11
CA ALA A 93 22.19 -9.33 -0.21
C ALA A 93 22.30 -8.39 1.01
N HIS A 94 22.18 -8.92 2.23
CA HIS A 94 22.22 -8.13 3.47
C HIS A 94 23.64 -7.65 3.84
N CYS A 95 24.68 -8.26 3.28
CA CYS A 95 26.09 -7.89 3.51
C CYS A 95 26.49 -7.87 5.00
N GLY A 96 25.94 -8.77 5.82
CA GLY A 96 26.21 -8.86 7.25
C GLY A 96 25.56 -7.75 8.11
N VAL A 97 24.65 -6.97 7.56
CA VAL A 97 23.92 -5.90 8.26
C VAL A 97 22.60 -6.45 8.80
N ASP A 98 22.20 -6.04 10.00
CA ASP A 98 20.94 -6.44 10.61
C ASP A 98 19.71 -5.82 9.89
N GLN A 99 18.56 -6.46 10.04
CA GLN A 99 17.34 -6.15 9.34
C GLN A 99 16.82 -4.72 9.64
N LEU A 100 16.87 -4.30 10.90
CA LEU A 100 16.39 -2.98 11.30
C LEU A 100 17.28 -1.86 10.71
N THR A 101 18.60 -2.07 10.71
CA THR A 101 19.53 -1.14 10.06
C THR A 101 19.30 -1.07 8.55
N LEU A 102 19.01 -2.20 7.90
CA LEU A 102 18.71 -2.26 6.48
C LEU A 102 17.43 -1.46 6.16
N GLU A 103 16.41 -1.61 6.98
CA GLU A 103 15.14 -0.88 6.81
C GLU A 103 15.35 0.63 7.01
N ALA A 104 16.13 1.03 8.03
CA ALA A 104 16.50 2.44 8.23
C ALA A 104 17.23 3.06 7.03
N ARG A 105 18.09 2.28 6.35
CA ARG A 105 18.76 2.71 5.12
C ARG A 105 17.78 2.88 3.95
N ALA A 106 16.83 1.96 3.78
CA ALA A 106 15.78 2.08 2.78
C ALA A 106 14.94 3.35 3.02
N TYR A 107 14.58 3.65 4.26
CA TYR A 107 13.88 4.89 4.63
C TYR A 107 14.70 6.15 4.36
N GLY A 108 16.02 6.07 4.50
CA GLY A 108 16.91 7.15 4.08
C GLY A 108 16.80 7.47 2.59
N VAL A 109 16.68 6.45 1.75
CA VAL A 109 16.42 6.63 0.32
C VAL A 109 15.01 7.20 0.08
N ALA A 110 13.98 6.62 0.71
CA ALA A 110 12.60 7.08 0.54
C ALA A 110 12.45 8.58 0.85
N ARG A 111 13.06 9.09 1.92
CA ARG A 111 13.03 10.52 2.31
C ARG A 111 13.53 11.47 1.23
N VAL A 112 14.48 11.04 0.40
CA VAL A 112 15.02 11.89 -0.69
C VAL A 112 13.97 12.20 -1.75
N PHE A 113 12.94 11.35 -1.86
CA PHE A 113 11.90 11.45 -2.88
C PHE A 113 10.59 12.09 -2.37
N ASP A 114 10.51 12.47 -1.08
CA ASP A 114 9.28 12.98 -0.48
C ASP A 114 8.07 12.11 -0.87
N PRO A 115 8.00 10.84 -0.41
CA PRO A 115 7.05 9.88 -0.94
C PRO A 115 5.62 10.17 -0.51
N PHE A 116 4.66 9.73 -1.31
CA PHE A 116 3.25 9.67 -0.92
C PHE A 116 3.03 8.63 0.17
N LEU A 117 3.71 7.49 0.04
CA LEU A 117 3.56 6.35 0.95
C LEU A 117 4.86 5.53 0.99
N VAL A 118 5.22 5.10 2.19
CA VAL A 118 6.17 4.01 2.42
C VAL A 118 5.41 2.89 3.12
N ASN A 119 5.28 1.75 2.46
CA ASN A 119 4.55 0.60 2.96
C ASN A 119 5.51 -0.52 3.36
N SER A 120 5.49 -0.91 4.63
CA SER A 120 6.26 -2.06 5.10
C SER A 120 5.47 -3.34 4.87
N VAL A 121 6.08 -4.29 4.15
CA VAL A 121 5.54 -5.63 3.86
C VAL A 121 6.21 -6.62 4.81
N VAL A 122 5.56 -6.90 5.94
CA VAL A 122 6.25 -7.46 7.11
C VAL A 122 6.51 -8.96 7.05
N GLY A 123 5.62 -9.75 6.53
CA GLY A 123 5.72 -11.22 6.54
C GLY A 123 5.90 -11.84 5.16
N PHE A 124 6.18 -11.03 4.16
CA PHE A 124 6.19 -11.45 2.76
C PHE A 124 7.49 -12.15 2.34
N ILE A 125 8.62 -11.70 2.87
CA ILE A 125 9.93 -12.09 2.37
C ILE A 125 10.70 -12.86 3.43
N GLY A 126 10.92 -14.14 3.16
CA GLY A 126 11.84 -14.96 3.91
C GLY A 126 11.27 -15.53 5.21
N PRO A 127 10.47 -16.61 5.14
CA PRO A 127 10.01 -17.33 6.32
C PRO A 127 11.17 -17.81 7.21
N GLU A 128 12.35 -17.96 6.65
CA GLU A 128 13.58 -18.27 7.36
C GLU A 128 14.11 -17.12 8.24
N TYR A 129 13.61 -15.90 8.07
CA TYR A 129 14.06 -14.71 8.79
C TYR A 129 12.98 -14.09 9.69
N LEU A 130 11.75 -14.08 9.23
CA LEU A 130 10.55 -13.64 9.96
C LEU A 130 9.54 -14.77 9.90
N TYR A 131 9.78 -15.83 10.63
CA TYR A 131 9.02 -17.06 10.46
C TYR A 131 7.95 -17.30 11.52
N ASP A 132 7.95 -16.54 12.62
CA ASP A 132 6.95 -16.65 13.67
C ASP A 132 6.20 -15.33 13.92
N GLU A 133 5.05 -15.44 14.56
CA GLU A 133 4.18 -14.31 14.92
C GLU A 133 4.95 -13.17 15.61
N ARG A 134 5.82 -13.48 16.56
CA ARG A 134 6.51 -12.47 17.36
C ARG A 134 7.47 -11.65 16.52
N GLN A 135 8.16 -12.30 15.61
CA GLN A 135 9.11 -11.64 14.71
C GLN A 135 8.35 -10.74 13.73
N ILE A 136 7.23 -11.20 13.19
CA ILE A 136 6.39 -10.44 12.26
C ILE A 136 5.80 -9.21 12.95
N ILE A 137 5.21 -9.37 14.14
CA ILE A 137 4.64 -8.26 14.92
C ILE A 137 5.74 -7.25 15.28
N ARG A 138 6.89 -7.72 15.73
CA ARG A 138 8.00 -6.86 16.08
C ARG A 138 8.48 -6.05 14.88
N ALA A 139 8.70 -6.69 13.72
CA ALA A 139 9.15 -6.03 12.51
C ALA A 139 8.16 -4.94 12.06
N GLY A 140 6.87 -5.23 12.03
CA GLY A 140 5.86 -4.25 11.65
C GLY A 140 5.81 -3.03 12.56
N LEU A 141 5.92 -3.23 13.88
CA LEU A 141 5.95 -2.13 14.85
C LEU A 141 7.25 -1.33 14.78
N GLU A 142 8.41 -1.98 14.64
CA GLU A 142 9.71 -1.31 14.48
C GLU A 142 9.75 -0.46 13.21
N ASP A 143 9.29 -1.00 12.10
CA ASP A 143 9.24 -0.31 10.81
C ASP A 143 8.34 0.92 10.86
N HIS A 144 7.12 0.75 11.40
CA HIS A 144 6.20 1.86 11.58
C HIS A 144 6.78 2.96 12.48
N PHE A 145 7.29 2.59 13.64
CA PHE A 145 7.86 3.53 14.60
C PHE A 145 9.04 4.30 14.01
N MET A 146 9.98 3.60 13.39
CA MET A 146 11.15 4.20 12.78
C MET A 146 10.77 5.15 11.62
N GLY A 147 9.86 4.72 10.76
CA GLY A 147 9.38 5.56 9.66
C GLY A 147 8.70 6.84 10.16
N LYS A 148 7.88 6.73 11.22
CA LYS A 148 7.25 7.90 11.85
C LYS A 148 8.27 8.86 12.46
N LEU A 149 9.30 8.34 13.13
CA LEU A 149 10.39 9.17 13.66
C LEU A 149 11.15 9.91 12.55
N LEU A 150 11.25 9.31 11.38
CA LEU A 150 11.89 9.90 10.21
C LEU A 150 10.97 10.85 9.42
N GLY A 151 9.72 11.01 9.83
CA GLY A 151 8.73 11.86 9.18
C GLY A 151 8.13 11.29 7.90
N LEU A 152 8.19 9.96 7.72
CA LEU A 152 7.63 9.29 6.55
C LEU A 152 6.13 9.01 6.69
N PRO A 153 5.37 9.06 5.59
CA PRO A 153 3.98 8.61 5.53
C PRO A 153 3.96 7.07 5.50
N MET A 154 3.81 6.47 6.68
CA MET A 154 3.90 5.01 6.84
C MET A 154 2.58 4.30 6.62
N GLY A 155 2.65 3.19 5.88
CA GLY A 155 1.63 2.16 5.78
C GLY A 155 2.21 0.78 6.07
N CYS A 156 1.35 -0.22 6.11
CA CYS A 156 1.75 -1.60 6.33
C CYS A 156 0.91 -2.58 5.50
N ASP A 157 1.57 -3.55 4.89
CA ASP A 157 0.97 -4.80 4.50
C ASP A 157 1.16 -5.79 5.65
N VAL A 158 0.08 -5.98 6.39
CA VAL A 158 0.05 -6.95 7.49
C VAL A 158 -0.17 -8.32 6.89
N CYS A 159 0.90 -8.98 6.54
CA CYS A 159 0.89 -10.24 5.82
C CYS A 159 1.86 -11.25 6.41
N TYR A 160 1.68 -12.51 6.04
CA TYR A 160 2.64 -13.57 6.27
C TYR A 160 2.55 -14.61 5.16
N THR A 161 3.69 -15.23 4.83
CA THR A 161 3.74 -16.33 3.88
C THR A 161 3.27 -17.62 4.56
N ASN A 162 2.74 -18.57 3.76
CA ASN A 162 2.25 -19.85 4.28
C ASN A 162 3.32 -20.75 4.91
N HIS A 163 4.59 -20.36 4.85
CA HIS A 163 5.70 -21.05 5.51
C HIS A 163 5.92 -20.56 6.95
N ALA A 164 5.37 -19.40 7.31
CA ALA A 164 5.53 -18.84 8.64
C ALA A 164 4.70 -19.60 9.68
N GLU A 165 5.22 -19.69 10.89
CA GLU A 165 4.46 -20.15 12.08
C GLU A 165 3.57 -19.00 12.58
N ALA A 166 2.61 -18.62 11.76
CA ALA A 166 1.63 -17.58 12.01
C ALA A 166 0.28 -17.97 11.40
N ASP A 167 -0.77 -17.36 11.89
CA ASP A 167 -2.12 -17.54 11.40
C ASP A 167 -2.85 -16.20 11.24
N GLN A 168 -4.13 -16.24 10.89
CA GLN A 168 -4.93 -15.02 10.73
C GLN A 168 -5.01 -14.21 12.04
N ASN A 169 -5.02 -14.85 13.21
CA ASN A 169 -5.02 -14.12 14.49
C ASN A 169 -3.73 -13.32 14.67
N SER A 170 -2.61 -13.84 14.18
CA SER A 170 -1.31 -13.14 14.21
C SER A 170 -1.37 -11.86 13.37
N ALA A 171 -1.98 -11.92 12.17
CA ALA A 171 -2.21 -10.76 11.32
C ALA A 171 -3.17 -9.76 11.99
N ASP A 172 -4.28 -10.23 12.55
CA ASP A 172 -5.26 -9.38 13.24
C ASP A 172 -4.65 -8.67 14.45
N ASN A 173 -3.80 -9.36 15.22
CA ASN A 173 -3.07 -8.78 16.35
C ASN A 173 -2.16 -7.63 15.89
N LEU A 174 -1.38 -7.84 14.84
CA LEU A 174 -0.51 -6.78 14.30
C LEU A 174 -1.32 -5.61 13.73
N LEU A 175 -2.39 -5.89 12.99
CA LEU A 175 -3.29 -4.87 12.44
C LEU A 175 -3.85 -3.98 13.55
N LEU A 176 -4.31 -4.57 14.65
CA LEU A 176 -4.84 -3.84 15.81
C LEU A 176 -3.76 -2.99 16.48
N LEU A 177 -2.58 -3.56 16.71
CA LEU A 177 -1.45 -2.86 17.34
C LEU A 177 -0.98 -1.68 16.50
N LEU A 178 -0.83 -1.85 15.20
CA LEU A 178 -0.45 -0.78 14.28
C LEU A 178 -1.53 0.30 14.20
N GLY A 179 -2.81 -0.07 14.13
CA GLY A 179 -3.91 0.89 14.17
C GLY A 179 -3.90 1.73 15.44
N ALA A 180 -3.69 1.09 16.60
CA ALA A 180 -3.56 1.77 17.89
C ALA A 180 -2.29 2.66 17.98
N ALA A 181 -1.22 2.29 17.26
CA ALA A 181 0.00 3.09 17.12
C ALA A 181 -0.13 4.26 16.12
N GLY A 182 -1.28 4.42 15.48
CA GLY A 182 -1.58 5.49 14.54
C GLY A 182 -1.18 5.21 13.09
N CYS A 183 -0.99 3.96 12.71
CA CYS A 183 -0.92 3.56 11.32
C CYS A 183 -2.29 3.77 10.67
N ASN A 184 -2.35 4.47 9.55
CA ASN A 184 -3.60 4.87 8.92
C ASN A 184 -3.75 4.38 7.48
N TYR A 185 -2.83 3.56 7.01
CA TYR A 185 -2.89 2.87 5.73
C TYR A 185 -2.52 1.40 5.92
N PHE A 186 -3.38 0.53 5.44
CA PHE A 186 -3.13 -0.91 5.38
C PHE A 186 -3.45 -1.43 3.99
N MET A 187 -2.57 -2.25 3.44
CA MET A 187 -2.94 -3.02 2.27
C MET A 187 -4.00 -4.04 2.64
N GLY A 188 -4.97 -4.22 1.77
CA GLY A 188 -6.07 -5.13 2.02
C GLY A 188 -6.52 -5.84 0.77
N VAL A 189 -7.03 -7.04 0.97
CA VAL A 189 -7.62 -7.89 -0.06
C VAL A 189 -9.05 -8.28 0.33
N PRO A 190 -9.90 -8.72 -0.62
CA PRO A 190 -11.30 -8.98 -0.32
C PRO A 190 -11.54 -10.02 0.79
N CYS A 191 -10.72 -11.07 0.85
CA CYS A 191 -10.94 -12.23 1.72
C CYS A 191 -9.70 -12.71 2.48
N SER A 192 -8.73 -11.86 2.74
CA SER A 192 -7.44 -12.17 3.38
C SER A 192 -6.45 -12.98 2.54
N ASP A 193 -6.90 -13.78 1.59
CA ASP A 193 -6.03 -14.56 0.71
C ASP A 193 -5.51 -13.70 -0.43
N ASP A 194 -4.21 -13.45 -0.47
CA ASP A 194 -3.56 -12.83 -1.62
C ASP A 194 -3.08 -13.90 -2.59
N VAL A 195 -3.72 -13.96 -3.75
CA VAL A 195 -3.44 -14.97 -4.77
C VAL A 195 -2.17 -14.70 -5.55
N MET A 196 -1.61 -13.51 -5.48
CA MET A 196 -0.43 -13.12 -6.23
C MET A 196 0.79 -13.94 -5.82
N LEU A 197 0.99 -14.15 -4.53
CA LEU A 197 2.14 -14.85 -3.98
C LEU A 197 1.76 -15.93 -2.96
N ASN A 198 0.48 -16.29 -2.91
CA ASN A 198 -0.04 -17.33 -2.03
C ASN A 198 0.31 -17.08 -0.55
N TYR A 199 0.05 -15.87 -0.09
CA TYR A 199 0.23 -15.47 1.31
C TYR A 199 -1.06 -14.89 1.90
N GLN A 200 -1.10 -14.74 3.21
CA GLN A 200 -2.22 -14.13 3.92
C GLN A 200 -1.97 -12.65 4.15
N SER A 201 -3.01 -11.85 4.04
CA SER A 201 -3.00 -10.41 4.25
C SER A 201 -4.25 -9.94 5.00
N THR A 202 -4.43 -8.64 5.17
CA THR A 202 -5.60 -8.05 5.83
C THR A 202 -6.83 -8.10 4.91
N SER A 203 -7.97 -8.59 5.42
CA SER A 203 -9.23 -8.46 4.72
C SER A 203 -9.84 -7.06 4.88
N TYR A 204 -10.73 -6.68 3.98
CA TYR A 204 -11.51 -5.44 4.12
C TYR A 204 -12.42 -5.48 5.36
N HIS A 205 -12.87 -6.65 5.79
CA HIS A 205 -13.68 -6.82 6.99
C HIS A 205 -12.86 -6.52 8.24
N ASP A 206 -11.63 -7.01 8.32
CA ASP A 206 -10.73 -6.78 9.46
C ASP A 206 -10.35 -5.31 9.56
N ALA A 207 -10.04 -4.67 8.44
CA ALA A 207 -9.75 -3.24 8.38
C ALA A 207 -10.94 -2.38 8.87
N ILE A 208 -12.17 -2.71 8.46
CA ILE A 208 -13.39 -2.03 8.93
C ILE A 208 -13.62 -2.32 10.43
N GLY A 209 -13.39 -3.56 10.88
CA GLY A 209 -13.50 -3.97 12.27
C GLY A 209 -12.58 -3.17 13.18
N VAL A 210 -11.30 -3.09 12.84
CA VAL A 210 -10.30 -2.31 13.60
C VAL A 210 -10.63 -0.82 13.58
N ARG A 211 -11.03 -0.26 12.44
CA ARG A 211 -11.48 1.13 12.34
C ARG A 211 -12.59 1.42 13.33
N LYS A 212 -13.60 0.55 13.38
CA LYS A 212 -14.74 0.70 14.30
C LYS A 212 -14.33 0.52 15.77
N LEU A 213 -13.49 -0.46 16.07
CA LEU A 213 -13.00 -0.72 17.43
C LEU A 213 -12.22 0.48 17.99
N LEU A 214 -11.40 1.11 17.17
CA LEU A 214 -10.57 2.24 17.56
C LEU A 214 -11.28 3.61 17.40
N GLY A 215 -12.53 3.64 16.95
CA GLY A 215 -13.29 4.88 16.71
C GLY A 215 -12.71 5.73 15.56
N LEU A 216 -11.99 5.12 14.63
CA LEU A 216 -11.38 5.79 13.49
C LEU A 216 -12.40 5.95 12.35
N ARG A 217 -12.17 6.94 11.49
CA ARG A 217 -12.99 7.22 10.31
C ARG A 217 -12.15 7.17 9.04
N PRO A 218 -12.77 6.95 7.87
CA PRO A 218 -12.12 7.17 6.58
C PRO A 218 -11.58 8.61 6.47
N ALA A 219 -10.65 8.85 5.55
CA ALA A 219 -10.25 10.21 5.21
C ALA A 219 -11.50 11.05 4.84
N PRO A 220 -11.56 12.33 5.24
CA PRO A 220 -12.76 13.15 5.09
C PRO A 220 -13.30 13.18 3.65
N GLU A 221 -12.42 13.28 2.66
CA GLU A 221 -12.79 13.32 1.24
C GLU A 221 -13.38 11.98 0.77
N PHE A 222 -12.82 10.87 1.27
CA PHE A 222 -13.32 9.54 0.94
C PHE A 222 -14.64 9.24 1.68
N LEU A 223 -14.79 9.71 2.92
CA LEU A 223 -16.05 9.59 3.65
C LEU A 223 -17.17 10.35 2.94
N ALA A 224 -16.93 11.59 2.52
CA ALA A 224 -17.91 12.37 1.77
C ALA A 224 -18.35 11.64 0.49
N TRP A 225 -17.40 11.08 -0.25
CA TRP A 225 -17.71 10.28 -1.44
C TRP A 225 -18.52 9.02 -1.11
N LEU A 226 -18.20 8.32 -0.01
CA LEU A 226 -18.94 7.13 0.44
C LEU A 226 -20.38 7.49 0.81
N GLU A 227 -20.61 8.66 1.40
CA GLU A 227 -21.94 9.17 1.75
C GLU A 227 -22.74 9.57 0.50
N ASP A 228 -22.11 10.28 -0.42
CA ASP A 228 -22.72 10.64 -1.72
C ASP A 228 -23.09 9.39 -2.55
N ALA A 229 -22.26 8.35 -2.47
CA ALA A 229 -22.54 7.07 -3.11
C ALA A 229 -23.60 6.21 -2.37
N GLY A 230 -24.08 6.66 -1.21
CA GLY A 230 -25.06 5.93 -0.39
C GLY A 230 -24.51 4.67 0.29
N ILE A 231 -23.17 4.53 0.35
CA ILE A 231 -22.50 3.40 1.02
C ILE A 231 -22.36 3.67 2.52
N TYR A 232 -22.22 4.95 2.89
CA TYR A 232 -22.18 5.40 4.27
C TYR A 232 -23.34 6.38 4.55
N ARG A 233 -23.72 6.50 5.83
CA ARG A 233 -24.66 7.50 6.33
C ARG A 233 -24.24 7.88 7.76
N ASP A 234 -24.12 9.18 8.01
CA ASP A 234 -23.69 9.70 9.32
C ASP A 234 -22.35 9.12 9.81
N GLY A 235 -21.45 8.83 8.87
CA GLY A 235 -20.12 8.26 9.14
C GLY A 235 -20.11 6.74 9.37
N GLU A 236 -21.23 6.04 9.21
CA GLU A 236 -21.34 4.59 9.40
C GLU A 236 -21.73 3.87 8.10
N PRO A 237 -21.25 2.62 7.88
CA PRO A 237 -21.63 1.82 6.73
C PRO A 237 -23.15 1.53 6.73
N VAL A 238 -23.80 1.73 5.60
CA VAL A 238 -25.20 1.40 5.41
C VAL A 238 -25.35 -0.07 5.04
N ARG A 239 -26.24 -0.78 5.74
CA ARG A 239 -26.61 -2.13 5.34
C ARG A 239 -27.54 -2.06 4.11
N LEU A 240 -26.98 -2.30 2.95
CA LEU A 240 -27.75 -2.33 1.70
C LEU A 240 -28.53 -3.66 1.60
N ASP A 241 -29.82 -3.55 1.34
CA ASP A 241 -30.64 -4.70 0.93
C ASP A 241 -30.31 -5.12 -0.52
N ALA A 242 -30.88 -6.23 -0.97
CA ALA A 242 -30.59 -6.75 -2.30
C ALA A 242 -31.02 -5.82 -3.46
N PRO A 243 -32.17 -5.07 -3.38
CA PRO A 243 -32.50 -4.06 -4.37
C PRO A 243 -31.51 -2.91 -4.43
N ALA A 244 -31.14 -2.32 -3.27
CA ALA A 244 -30.19 -1.21 -3.21
C ALA A 244 -28.80 -1.59 -3.72
N ARG A 245 -28.33 -2.81 -3.43
CA ARG A 245 -27.08 -3.34 -4.02
C ARG A 245 -27.14 -3.41 -5.53
N ARG A 246 -28.22 -3.91 -6.10
CA ARG A 246 -28.40 -3.97 -7.57
C ARG A 246 -28.40 -2.59 -8.19
N GLN A 247 -29.06 -1.64 -7.58
CA GLN A 247 -29.10 -0.25 -8.06
C GLN A 247 -27.71 0.39 -8.04
N LEU A 248 -26.94 0.19 -6.98
CA LEU A 248 -25.55 0.67 -6.87
C LEU A 248 -24.68 0.05 -7.96
N LEU A 249 -24.74 -1.27 -8.16
CA LEU A 249 -24.00 -1.97 -9.20
C LEU A 249 -24.38 -1.50 -10.61
N GLN A 250 -25.67 -1.32 -10.89
CA GLN A 250 -26.13 -0.78 -12.17
C GLN A 250 -25.64 0.65 -12.42
N GLY A 251 -25.60 1.48 -11.39
CA GLY A 251 -25.00 2.82 -11.47
C GLY A 251 -23.52 2.78 -11.83
N LEU A 252 -22.76 1.87 -11.22
CA LEU A 252 -21.35 1.65 -11.54
C LEU A 252 -21.14 1.10 -12.95
N GLU A 253 -21.94 0.12 -13.37
CA GLU A 253 -21.90 -0.45 -14.73
C GLU A 253 -22.23 0.60 -15.80
N SER A 254 -23.24 1.43 -15.56
CA SER A 254 -23.62 2.51 -16.48
C SER A 254 -22.50 3.56 -16.62
N SER A 255 -21.81 3.85 -15.52
CA SER A 255 -20.65 4.75 -15.54
C SER A 255 -19.46 4.17 -16.31
N LEU A 256 -19.34 2.84 -16.37
CA LEU A 256 -18.30 2.15 -17.15
C LEU A 256 -18.61 2.10 -18.64
N GLN A 257 -19.88 1.93 -19.02
CA GLN A 257 -20.32 1.90 -20.44
C GLN A 257 -20.15 3.23 -21.15
N GLY A 258 -20.11 4.34 -20.43
CA GLY A 258 -19.84 5.68 -20.99
C GLY A 258 -18.37 5.95 -21.31
N ILE A 259 -17.46 4.99 -21.04
CA ILE A 259 -16.00 5.13 -21.26
C ILE A 259 -15.54 4.31 -22.49
N ALA A 260 -16.36 3.41 -23.01
CA ALA A 260 -16.12 2.66 -24.25
C ALA A 260 -16.63 3.45 -25.44
#